data_44305f4b7bceed8fcd1679305f4d06eb
#
_entry.id   44305f4b7bceed8fcd1679305f4d06eb
#
_cell.length_a   1.000
_cell.length_b   1.000
_cell.length_c   1.000
_cell.angle_alpha   90.00
_cell.angle_beta   90.00
_cell.angle_gamma   90.00
#
_symmetry.space_group_name_H-M   'P 1'
#
loop_
_entity.id
_entity.type
_entity.pdbx_description
1 polymer ?
#
loop_
_entity_poly.entity_id
_entity_poly.type
_entity_poly.pdbx_seq_one_letter_code
_entity_poly.pdbx_strand_id
1 'polypeptide(L)'
;HNIQSFGGDVNNMTLIGQSAGATSCETQIKSPLNKGIFKQAIIQSSAGLASFIKQKPDNTKEYAKWRQVYERTGCKSIEEFKQLPAKTLYDAFAEVSAKSSIGFCNAVYDENFTSGIKNQPCPVKIMCSVTSEDVMPFLLYWMCGFLAKSQRKLGVDTYTYYFRRQLPGDTKGAWHGSDLIYLYGWLSHSWRPFGKEDYMLQENILAYLINFIKTGNPNGEGLAEWTPYNKSKKFMVFDENPTRMGKPERLRLLKNTLHPNGLGM
;
A
#
# COMPACT_ATOMS: atom_id res chain seq x y z
N HIS A 1 20.20 9.74 0.68
CA HIS A 1 21.25 10.74 0.93
C HIS A 1 20.84 12.16 0.50
N ASN A 2 19.88 12.32 -0.41
CA ASN A 2 19.59 13.63 -1.01
C ASN A 2 18.37 14.34 -0.40
N ILE A 3 17.64 13.71 0.53
CA ILE A 3 16.35 14.24 1.03
C ILE A 3 16.51 15.60 1.72
N GLN A 4 17.65 15.85 2.36
CA GLN A 4 17.94 17.15 3.00
C GLN A 4 17.97 18.30 1.98
N SER A 5 18.47 18.06 0.77
CA SER A 5 18.51 19.06 -0.31
C SER A 5 17.10 19.48 -0.77
N PHE A 6 16.09 18.69 -0.42
CA PHE A 6 14.67 18.96 -0.68
C PHE A 6 13.91 19.42 0.58
N GLY A 7 14.62 19.78 1.66
CA GLY A 7 14.01 20.21 2.92
C GLY A 7 13.47 19.08 3.80
N GLY A 8 13.77 17.81 3.50
CA GLY A 8 13.33 16.68 4.28
C GLY A 8 14.24 16.37 5.48
N ASP A 9 13.65 15.79 6.53
CA ASP A 9 14.37 15.33 7.71
C ASP A 9 14.78 13.86 7.55
N VAL A 10 16.08 13.60 7.47
CA VAL A 10 16.65 12.23 7.36
C VAL A 10 16.38 11.38 8.61
N ASN A 11 16.04 12.01 9.73
CA ASN A 11 15.77 11.32 10.98
C ASN A 11 14.27 11.00 11.16
N ASN A 12 13.42 11.50 10.28
CA ASN A 12 11.96 11.28 10.34
C ASN A 12 11.37 10.96 8.96
N MET A 13 11.87 9.90 8.34
CA MET A 13 11.36 9.44 7.06
C MET A 13 10.22 8.43 7.23
N THR A 14 9.08 8.73 6.60
CA THR A 14 7.93 7.84 6.51
C THR A 14 7.78 7.33 5.08
N LEU A 15 7.66 6.01 4.93
CA LEU A 15 7.41 5.38 3.64
C LEU A 15 5.91 5.10 3.49
N ILE A 16 5.32 5.50 2.35
CA ILE A 16 3.91 5.27 2.07
C ILE A 16 3.73 4.55 0.74
N GLY A 17 2.79 3.60 0.69
CA GLY A 17 2.43 2.89 -0.52
C GLY A 17 1.07 2.22 -0.45
N GLN A 18 0.43 2.09 -1.62
CA GLN A 18 -0.86 1.48 -1.81
C GLN A 18 -0.75 0.27 -2.75
N SER A 19 -1.50 -0.81 -2.48
CA SER A 19 -1.54 -2.01 -3.33
C SER A 19 -0.14 -2.62 -3.53
N ALA A 20 0.29 -2.84 -4.76
CA ALA A 20 1.65 -3.30 -5.07
C ALA A 20 2.74 -2.37 -4.48
N GLY A 21 2.49 -1.04 -4.45
CA GLY A 21 3.36 -0.08 -3.77
C GLY A 21 3.45 -0.32 -2.26
N ALA A 22 2.37 -0.74 -1.61
CA ALA A 22 2.38 -1.11 -0.20
C ALA A 22 3.22 -2.37 0.06
N THR A 23 3.12 -3.37 -0.82
CA THR A 23 4.00 -4.56 -0.78
C THR A 23 5.47 -4.16 -0.97
N SER A 24 5.74 -3.22 -1.88
CA SER A 24 7.09 -2.66 -2.07
C SER A 24 7.58 -1.95 -0.82
N CYS A 25 6.74 -1.12 -0.17
CA CYS A 25 7.06 -0.47 1.10
C CYS A 25 7.40 -1.48 2.20
N GLU A 26 6.60 -2.54 2.33
CA GLU A 26 6.86 -3.60 3.32
C GLU A 26 8.18 -4.31 3.04
N THR A 27 8.52 -4.53 1.78
CA THR A 27 9.81 -5.09 1.35
C THR A 27 10.95 -4.15 1.73
N GLN A 28 10.82 -2.86 1.47
CA GLN A 28 11.84 -1.85 1.78
C GLN A 28 12.12 -1.75 3.28
N ILE A 29 11.10 -1.71 4.13
CA ILE A 29 11.28 -1.58 5.59
C ILE A 29 11.82 -2.86 6.25
N LYS A 30 11.70 -4.00 5.57
CA LYS A 30 12.25 -5.29 6.02
C LYS A 30 13.63 -5.59 5.46
N SER A 31 14.06 -4.89 4.42
CA SER A 31 15.37 -5.11 3.82
C SER A 31 16.49 -4.75 4.81
N PRO A 32 17.48 -5.62 5.00
CA PRO A 32 18.62 -5.35 5.88
C PRO A 32 19.42 -4.12 5.42
N LEU A 33 19.44 -3.81 4.12
CA LEU A 33 20.12 -2.64 3.57
C LEU A 33 19.47 -1.31 4.00
N ASN A 34 18.18 -1.34 4.37
CA ASN A 34 17.42 -0.16 4.76
C ASN A 34 17.21 -0.03 6.28
N LYS A 35 17.91 -0.85 7.05
CA LYS A 35 17.77 -0.85 8.52
C LYS A 35 18.04 0.54 9.10
N GLY A 36 17.06 1.07 9.84
CA GLY A 36 17.16 2.35 10.52
C GLY A 36 16.85 3.59 9.67
N ILE A 37 16.63 3.42 8.35
CA ILE A 37 16.31 4.53 7.43
C ILE A 37 14.90 5.07 7.71
N PHE A 38 13.91 4.20 7.81
CA PHE A 38 12.51 4.61 7.99
C PHE A 38 12.10 4.52 9.47
N LYS A 39 11.36 5.52 9.93
CA LYS A 39 10.75 5.55 11.28
C LYS A 39 9.32 5.04 11.28
N GLN A 40 8.58 5.35 10.23
CA GLN A 40 7.19 4.95 10.05
C GLN A 40 6.97 4.38 8.64
N ALA A 41 5.91 3.57 8.50
CA ALA A 41 5.41 3.15 7.21
C ALA A 41 3.88 3.14 7.19
N ILE A 42 3.30 3.53 6.05
CA ILE A 42 1.87 3.51 5.78
C ILE A 42 1.63 2.55 4.63
N ILE A 43 0.95 1.44 4.93
CA ILE A 43 0.82 0.26 4.06
C ILE A 43 -0.65 0.04 3.76
N GLN A 44 -1.11 0.48 2.59
CA GLN A 44 -2.52 0.51 2.25
C GLN A 44 -2.91 -0.65 1.33
N SER A 45 -3.96 -1.38 1.70
CA SER A 45 -4.57 -2.46 0.88
C SER A 45 -3.58 -3.55 0.42
N SER A 46 -2.56 -3.85 1.23
CA SER A 46 -1.58 -4.93 0.93
C SER A 46 -0.73 -5.34 2.13
N ALA A 47 -1.10 -4.94 3.35
CA ALA A 47 -0.31 -5.22 4.54
C ALA A 47 -0.06 -6.72 4.73
N GLY A 48 1.17 -7.10 5.02
CA GLY A 48 1.58 -8.48 5.28
C GLY A 48 1.84 -9.33 4.03
N LEU A 49 1.45 -8.88 2.82
CA LEU A 49 1.62 -9.66 1.60
C LEU A 49 3.08 -9.92 1.23
N ALA A 50 4.00 -9.01 1.56
CA ALA A 50 5.43 -9.23 1.32
C ALA A 50 5.96 -10.48 2.03
N SER A 51 5.38 -10.87 3.16
CA SER A 51 5.74 -12.09 3.89
C SER A 51 5.30 -13.38 3.20
N PHE A 52 4.36 -13.32 2.26
CA PHE A 52 3.83 -14.46 1.49
C PHE A 52 4.39 -14.54 0.08
N ILE A 53 5.06 -13.51 -0.41
CA ILE A 53 5.75 -13.57 -1.71
C ILE A 53 6.86 -14.61 -1.60
N LYS A 54 6.77 -15.65 -2.42
CA LYS A 54 7.84 -16.65 -2.55
C LYS A 54 9.06 -15.96 -3.16
N GLN A 55 10.03 -15.67 -2.34
CA GLN A 55 11.31 -15.17 -2.77
C GLN A 55 12.16 -16.39 -3.17
N LYS A 56 12.20 -16.68 -4.45
CA LYS A 56 13.13 -17.67 -4.99
C LYS A 56 14.34 -16.92 -5.53
N PRO A 57 15.55 -17.42 -5.30
CA PRO A 57 16.77 -16.85 -5.90
C PRO A 57 16.89 -17.20 -7.38
N ASP A 58 15.75 -17.20 -8.10
CA ASP A 58 15.67 -17.57 -9.50
C ASP A 58 14.91 -16.49 -10.27
N ASN A 59 15.65 -15.67 -10.98
CA ASN A 59 15.15 -14.62 -11.86
C ASN A 59 15.04 -15.05 -13.33
N THR A 60 15.26 -16.33 -13.63
CA THR A 60 15.37 -16.85 -15.01
C THR A 60 14.14 -16.47 -15.83
N LYS A 61 12.94 -16.60 -15.25
CA LYS A 61 11.68 -16.29 -15.95
C LYS A 61 11.56 -14.80 -16.28
N GLU A 62 11.95 -13.93 -15.34
CA GLU A 62 11.89 -12.47 -15.54
C GLU A 62 12.91 -12.02 -16.57
N TYR A 63 14.13 -12.54 -16.51
CA TYR A 63 15.16 -12.26 -17.51
C TYR A 63 14.77 -12.78 -18.88
N ALA A 64 14.15 -13.98 -18.98
CA ALA A 64 13.66 -14.51 -20.24
C ALA A 64 12.55 -13.64 -20.85
N LYS A 65 11.63 -13.12 -20.01
CA LYS A 65 10.58 -12.18 -20.44
C LYS A 65 11.18 -10.89 -21.00
N TRP A 66 12.11 -10.26 -20.28
CA TRP A 66 12.75 -9.04 -20.74
C TRP A 66 13.63 -9.25 -21.97
N ARG A 67 14.25 -10.42 -22.12
CA ARG A 67 14.96 -10.79 -23.33
C ARG A 67 14.01 -10.83 -24.53
N GLN A 68 12.83 -11.45 -24.39
CA GLN A 68 11.81 -11.44 -25.45
C GLN A 68 11.35 -10.02 -25.81
N VAL A 69 11.15 -9.15 -24.81
CA VAL A 69 10.82 -7.74 -25.08
C VAL A 69 11.94 -7.06 -25.87
N TYR A 70 13.19 -7.25 -25.45
CA TYR A 70 14.36 -6.70 -26.12
C TYR A 70 14.46 -7.18 -27.58
N GLU A 71 14.35 -8.48 -27.82
CA GLU A 71 14.38 -9.09 -29.15
C GLU A 71 13.26 -8.54 -30.06
N ARG A 72 12.08 -8.30 -29.49
CA ARG A 72 10.92 -7.71 -30.20
C ARG A 72 11.19 -6.31 -30.72
N THR A 73 11.99 -5.53 -30.02
CA THR A 73 12.32 -4.16 -30.45
C THR A 73 13.34 -4.10 -31.59
N GLY A 74 14.03 -5.19 -31.87
CA GLY A 74 15.08 -5.25 -32.89
C GLY A 74 16.37 -4.53 -32.52
N CYS A 75 16.47 -3.98 -31.30
CA CYS A 75 17.68 -3.27 -30.82
C CYS A 75 18.88 -4.21 -30.78
N LYS A 76 20.05 -3.66 -31.11
CA LYS A 76 21.30 -4.40 -31.10
C LYS A 76 22.19 -4.11 -29.90
N SER A 77 21.83 -3.07 -29.14
CA SER A 77 22.51 -2.71 -27.90
C SER A 77 21.53 -2.23 -26.82
N ILE A 78 21.95 -2.26 -25.55
CA ILE A 78 21.18 -1.71 -24.43
C ILE A 78 21.02 -0.20 -24.56
N GLU A 79 22.00 0.48 -25.13
CA GLU A 79 21.99 1.91 -25.39
C GLU A 79 20.89 2.27 -26.39
N GLU A 80 20.75 1.53 -27.50
CA GLU A 80 19.64 1.67 -28.44
C GLU A 80 18.30 1.42 -27.76
N PHE A 81 18.20 0.35 -26.94
CA PHE A 81 16.99 0.00 -26.20
C PHE A 81 16.54 1.11 -25.24
N LYS A 82 17.47 1.78 -24.55
CA LYS A 82 17.18 2.89 -23.66
C LYS A 82 16.70 4.16 -24.40
N GLN A 83 17.02 4.29 -25.66
CA GLN A 83 16.60 5.43 -26.50
C GLN A 83 15.26 5.22 -27.21
N LEU A 84 14.65 4.05 -27.08
CA LEU A 84 13.36 3.77 -27.69
C LEU A 84 12.27 4.73 -27.18
N PRO A 85 11.37 5.18 -28.06
CA PRO A 85 10.15 5.83 -27.62
C PRO A 85 9.36 4.96 -26.65
N ALA A 86 8.83 5.55 -25.57
CA ALA A 86 8.10 4.82 -24.54
C ALA A 86 6.96 3.96 -25.11
N LYS A 87 6.27 4.44 -26.16
CA LYS A 87 5.22 3.68 -26.83
C LYS A 87 5.74 2.40 -27.47
N THR A 88 6.88 2.45 -28.15
CA THR A 88 7.49 1.26 -28.79
C THR A 88 7.85 0.22 -27.75
N LEU A 89 8.43 0.65 -26.62
CA LEU A 89 8.77 -0.24 -25.50
C LEU A 89 7.51 -0.84 -24.87
N TYR A 90 6.47 -0.03 -24.66
CA TYR A 90 5.19 -0.47 -24.12
C TYR A 90 4.52 -1.51 -25.03
N ASP A 91 4.46 -1.26 -26.33
CA ASP A 91 3.83 -2.18 -27.29
C ASP A 91 4.56 -3.54 -27.31
N ALA A 92 5.89 -3.54 -27.35
CA ALA A 92 6.68 -4.77 -27.28
C ALA A 92 6.46 -5.51 -25.94
N PHE A 93 6.41 -4.79 -24.83
CA PHE A 93 6.11 -5.36 -23.51
C PHE A 93 4.69 -5.94 -23.46
N ALA A 94 3.69 -5.21 -23.96
CA ALA A 94 2.29 -5.63 -23.97
C ALA A 94 2.09 -6.93 -24.78
N GLU A 95 2.73 -7.06 -25.96
CA GLU A 95 2.66 -8.26 -26.78
C GLU A 95 3.29 -9.50 -26.09
N VAL A 96 4.43 -9.32 -25.43
CA VAL A 96 5.07 -10.40 -24.66
C VAL A 96 4.23 -10.77 -23.45
N SER A 97 3.65 -9.78 -22.78
CA SER A 97 2.84 -9.97 -21.57
C SER A 97 1.45 -10.54 -21.83
N ALA A 98 0.87 -10.32 -23.01
CA ALA A 98 -0.43 -10.88 -23.40
C ALA A 98 -0.46 -12.42 -23.38
N LYS A 99 0.70 -13.06 -23.47
CA LYS A 99 0.87 -14.52 -23.37
C LYS A 99 1.06 -15.00 -21.91
N SER A 100 1.12 -14.10 -20.95
CA SER A 100 1.30 -14.38 -19.54
C SER A 100 0.01 -14.11 -18.77
N SER A 101 -0.37 -14.99 -17.85
CA SER A 101 -1.52 -14.80 -16.96
C SER A 101 -1.36 -13.64 -15.99
N ILE A 102 -0.17 -13.05 -15.87
CA ILE A 102 0.13 -11.90 -15.01
C ILE A 102 0.78 -10.84 -15.89
N GLY A 103 0.03 -9.78 -16.21
CA GLY A 103 0.46 -8.64 -17.03
C GLY A 103 1.49 -7.71 -16.39
N PHE A 104 2.04 -8.07 -15.21
CA PHE A 104 3.00 -7.25 -14.48
C PHE A 104 4.40 -7.80 -14.52
N CYS A 105 5.40 -6.91 -14.42
CA CYS A 105 6.74 -7.32 -14.06
C CYS A 105 6.78 -7.71 -12.59
N ASN A 106 7.27 -8.90 -12.29
CA ASN A 106 7.56 -9.26 -10.91
C ASN A 106 8.89 -8.63 -10.47
N ALA A 107 8.98 -8.33 -9.17
CA ALA A 107 10.26 -7.95 -8.58
C ALA A 107 11.27 -9.09 -8.73
N VAL A 108 12.48 -8.76 -9.13
CA VAL A 108 13.58 -9.72 -9.18
C VAL A 108 14.12 -9.98 -7.77
N TYR A 109 14.55 -11.21 -7.53
CA TYR A 109 15.25 -11.56 -6.32
C TYR A 109 16.66 -10.93 -6.35
N ASP A 110 17.00 -10.29 -5.25
CA ASP A 110 18.35 -9.81 -4.99
C ASP A 110 18.84 -10.37 -3.65
N GLU A 111 20.00 -11.02 -3.66
CA GLU A 111 20.52 -11.70 -2.49
C GLU A 111 20.79 -10.76 -1.32
N ASN A 112 21.23 -9.54 -1.59
CA ASN A 112 21.55 -8.55 -0.56
C ASN A 112 20.31 -7.81 -0.06
N PHE A 113 19.36 -7.56 -0.95
CA PHE A 113 18.19 -6.72 -0.66
C PHE A 113 17.00 -7.52 -0.13
N THR A 114 16.69 -8.67 -0.75
CA THR A 114 15.48 -9.44 -0.45
C THR A 114 15.72 -10.71 0.35
N SER A 115 16.98 -11.09 0.57
CA SER A 115 17.32 -12.28 1.32
C SER A 115 16.79 -12.23 2.76
N GLY A 116 16.03 -13.27 3.14
CA GLY A 116 15.51 -13.39 4.50
C GLY A 116 14.41 -12.41 4.89
N ILE A 117 13.93 -11.55 4.01
CA ILE A 117 12.86 -10.54 4.28
C ILE A 117 11.67 -11.12 5.03
N LYS A 118 11.26 -12.35 4.72
CA LYS A 118 10.12 -13.03 5.36
C LYS A 118 10.27 -13.10 6.88
N ASN A 119 11.47 -13.27 7.38
CA ASN A 119 11.79 -13.50 8.79
C ASN A 119 12.43 -12.27 9.46
N GLN A 120 12.67 -11.19 8.71
CA GLN A 120 13.31 -10.00 9.28
C GLN A 120 12.36 -9.27 10.23
N PRO A 121 12.83 -8.91 11.43
CA PRO A 121 12.10 -8.02 12.30
C PRO A 121 11.99 -6.63 11.64
N CYS A 122 10.83 -6.01 11.79
CA CYS A 122 10.57 -4.67 11.26
C CYS A 122 10.21 -3.74 12.43
N PRO A 123 11.18 -3.11 13.11
CA PRO A 123 10.92 -2.23 14.25
C PRO A 123 10.41 -0.84 13.83
N VAL A 124 9.75 -0.76 12.70
CA VAL A 124 9.14 0.46 12.15
C VAL A 124 7.69 0.54 12.60
N LYS A 125 7.23 1.71 13.07
CA LYS A 125 5.82 1.93 13.39
C LYS A 125 4.98 1.86 12.11
N ILE A 126 3.89 1.12 12.15
CA ILE A 126 3.08 0.85 10.96
C ILE A 126 1.65 1.36 11.14
N MET A 127 1.16 2.05 10.11
CA MET A 127 -0.26 2.25 9.85
C MET A 127 -0.64 1.41 8.64
N CYS A 128 -1.68 0.57 8.73
CA CYS A 128 -2.12 -0.24 7.59
C CYS A 128 -3.64 -0.26 7.45
N SER A 129 -4.11 -0.56 6.24
CA SER A 129 -5.52 -0.41 5.92
C SER A 129 -6.08 -1.45 4.97
N VAL A 130 -7.41 -1.43 4.91
CA VAL A 130 -8.22 -2.12 3.91
C VAL A 130 -9.47 -1.28 3.62
N THR A 131 -9.93 -1.28 2.36
CA THR A 131 -11.22 -0.70 1.99
C THR A 131 -12.33 -1.75 2.04
N SER A 132 -13.60 -1.34 2.13
CA SER A 132 -14.73 -2.28 2.31
C SER A 132 -15.00 -3.16 1.08
N GLU A 133 -14.75 -2.65 -0.10
CA GLU A 133 -14.86 -3.33 -1.39
C GLU A 133 -13.49 -3.47 -2.09
N ASP A 134 -12.48 -3.78 -1.30
CA ASP A 134 -11.12 -4.05 -1.78
C ASP A 134 -11.05 -5.31 -2.68
N VAL A 135 -9.93 -5.54 -3.34
CA VAL A 135 -9.73 -6.71 -4.24
C VAL A 135 -9.97 -8.04 -3.51
N MET A 136 -9.47 -8.17 -2.28
CA MET A 136 -9.69 -9.32 -1.40
C MET A 136 -9.84 -8.83 0.05
N PRO A 137 -10.93 -8.11 0.38
CA PRO A 137 -11.01 -7.35 1.61
C PRO A 137 -10.92 -8.22 2.87
N PHE A 138 -11.46 -9.43 2.86
CA PHE A 138 -11.34 -10.35 4.00
C PHE A 138 -9.90 -10.80 4.23
N LEU A 139 -9.18 -11.14 3.17
CA LEU A 139 -7.78 -11.53 3.26
C LEU A 139 -6.93 -10.37 3.77
N LEU A 140 -7.09 -9.19 3.19
CA LEU A 140 -6.34 -7.99 3.57
C LEU A 140 -6.62 -7.57 5.03
N TYR A 141 -7.88 -7.67 5.47
CA TYR A 141 -8.24 -7.48 6.86
C TYR A 141 -7.49 -8.45 7.81
N TRP A 142 -7.48 -9.73 7.45
CA TRP A 142 -6.79 -10.75 8.24
C TRP A 142 -5.27 -10.50 8.27
N MET A 143 -4.71 -10.09 7.15
CA MET A 143 -3.30 -9.77 6.98
C MET A 143 -2.86 -8.55 7.81
N CYS A 144 -3.67 -7.49 7.91
CA CYS A 144 -3.43 -6.39 8.84
C CYS A 144 -3.28 -6.90 10.29
N GLY A 145 -4.18 -7.81 10.69
CA GLY A 145 -4.12 -8.44 12.01
C GLY A 145 -2.88 -9.31 12.23
N PHE A 146 -2.44 -10.02 11.20
CA PHE A 146 -1.22 -10.83 11.23
C PHE A 146 0.03 -9.96 11.37
N LEU A 147 0.13 -8.90 10.58
CA LEU A 147 1.22 -7.94 10.66
C LEU A 147 1.29 -7.29 12.05
N ALA A 148 0.16 -6.83 12.58
CA ALA A 148 0.10 -6.24 13.91
C ALA A 148 0.51 -7.22 15.04
N LYS A 149 0.20 -8.51 14.89
CA LYS A 149 0.68 -9.55 15.81
C LYS A 149 2.21 -9.71 15.77
N SER A 150 2.78 -9.65 14.57
CA SER A 150 4.23 -9.74 14.38
C SER A 150 4.93 -8.53 15.00
N GLN A 151 4.42 -7.32 14.78
CA GLN A 151 4.93 -6.08 15.36
C GLN A 151 4.84 -6.05 16.90
N ARG A 152 3.77 -6.61 17.48
CA ARG A 152 3.62 -6.72 18.93
C ARG A 152 4.79 -7.47 19.58
N LYS A 153 5.32 -8.51 18.93
CA LYS A 153 6.48 -9.27 19.44
C LYS A 153 7.75 -8.42 19.53
N LEU A 154 7.79 -7.32 18.79
CA LEU A 154 8.88 -6.34 18.78
C LEU A 154 8.60 -5.15 19.70
N GLY A 155 7.46 -5.12 20.41
CA GLY A 155 7.04 -4.01 21.24
C GLY A 155 6.59 -2.77 20.43
N VAL A 156 6.30 -2.92 19.14
CA VAL A 156 5.96 -1.81 18.25
C VAL A 156 4.45 -1.74 18.02
N ASP A 157 3.87 -0.55 18.17
CA ASP A 157 2.45 -0.30 17.92
C ASP A 157 2.14 -0.31 16.43
N THR A 158 0.99 -0.89 16.08
CA THR A 158 0.43 -0.90 14.73
C THR A 158 -0.97 -0.31 14.76
N TYR A 159 -1.20 0.70 13.96
CA TYR A 159 -2.49 1.34 13.76
C TYR A 159 -3.16 0.78 12.51
N THR A 160 -4.46 0.55 12.59
CA THR A 160 -5.20 -0.02 11.45
C THR A 160 -6.44 0.80 11.18
N TYR A 161 -6.73 1.06 9.90
CA TYR A 161 -7.99 1.66 9.51
C TYR A 161 -8.76 0.85 8.48
N TYR A 162 -10.06 1.05 8.49
CA TYR A 162 -11.03 0.46 7.59
C TYR A 162 -11.81 1.59 6.92
N PHE A 163 -11.59 1.76 5.62
CA PHE A 163 -12.25 2.80 4.85
C PHE A 163 -13.53 2.25 4.21
N ARG A 164 -14.67 2.90 4.47
CA ARG A 164 -16.01 2.49 4.01
C ARG A 164 -16.73 3.58 3.24
N ARG A 165 -16.20 4.79 3.20
CA ARG A 165 -16.85 5.91 2.51
C ARG A 165 -16.94 5.61 1.02
N GLN A 166 -18.15 5.46 0.50
CA GLN A 166 -18.40 5.40 -0.94
C GLN A 166 -18.15 6.78 -1.54
N LEU A 167 -17.41 6.81 -2.64
CA LEU A 167 -17.18 8.08 -3.36
C LEU A 167 -18.49 8.59 -3.96
N PRO A 168 -18.81 9.90 -3.84
CA PRO A 168 -19.99 10.48 -4.47
C PRO A 168 -20.03 10.23 -5.98
N GLY A 169 -21.22 9.89 -6.50
CA GLY A 169 -21.42 9.53 -7.90
C GLY A 169 -20.97 8.12 -8.26
N ASP A 170 -20.58 7.30 -7.29
CA ASP A 170 -20.20 5.91 -7.48
C ASP A 170 -21.23 4.95 -6.85
N THR A 171 -21.30 3.72 -7.34
CA THR A 171 -22.16 2.65 -6.82
C THR A 171 -21.39 1.43 -6.32
N LYS A 172 -20.05 1.50 -6.41
CA LYS A 172 -19.16 0.37 -6.13
C LYS A 172 -18.70 0.28 -4.67
N GLY A 173 -19.23 1.15 -3.79
CA GLY A 173 -18.75 1.26 -2.40
C GLY A 173 -17.34 1.84 -2.31
N ALA A 174 -16.62 1.52 -1.25
CA ALA A 174 -15.23 1.95 -1.08
C ALA A 174 -14.29 0.92 -1.73
N TRP A 175 -14.09 1.06 -3.03
CA TRP A 175 -13.27 0.17 -3.86
C TRP A 175 -11.76 0.36 -3.61
N HIS A 176 -10.95 -0.52 -4.17
CA HIS A 176 -9.49 -0.54 -4.02
C HIS A 176 -8.81 0.78 -4.38
N GLY A 177 -8.26 1.48 -3.41
CA GLY A 177 -7.60 2.79 -3.58
C GLY A 177 -8.54 3.99 -3.52
N SER A 178 -9.84 3.82 -3.25
CA SER A 178 -10.79 4.93 -3.12
C SER A 178 -10.50 5.87 -1.95
N ASP A 179 -9.74 5.42 -0.96
CA ASP A 179 -9.27 6.21 0.18
C ASP A 179 -8.17 7.22 -0.17
N LEU A 180 -7.45 7.02 -1.28
CA LEU A 180 -6.31 7.86 -1.65
C LEU A 180 -6.67 9.32 -1.84
N ILE A 181 -7.83 9.63 -2.42
CA ILE A 181 -8.24 11.00 -2.67
C ILE A 181 -8.44 11.79 -1.37
N TYR A 182 -8.86 11.11 -0.27
CA TYR A 182 -8.95 11.71 1.06
C TYR A 182 -7.57 11.85 1.71
N LEU A 183 -6.71 10.84 1.60
CA LEU A 183 -5.38 10.82 2.21
C LEU A 183 -4.44 11.87 1.62
N TYR A 184 -4.61 12.20 0.35
CA TYR A 184 -3.81 13.23 -0.31
C TYR A 184 -4.46 14.62 -0.34
N GLY A 185 -5.63 14.78 0.28
CA GLY A 185 -6.29 16.08 0.34
C GLY A 185 -6.82 16.59 -1.01
N TRP A 186 -7.20 15.69 -1.91
CA TRP A 186 -7.45 16.03 -3.32
C TRP A 186 -8.92 16.14 -3.70
N LEU A 187 -9.85 16.19 -2.73
CA LEU A 187 -11.28 16.24 -3.03
C LEU A 187 -11.66 17.44 -3.93
N SER A 188 -11.07 18.61 -3.67
CA SER A 188 -11.34 19.84 -4.45
C SER A 188 -10.85 19.78 -5.90
N HIS A 189 -9.97 18.85 -6.24
CA HIS A 189 -9.44 18.68 -7.59
C HIS A 189 -10.20 17.59 -8.39
N SER A 190 -11.22 17.00 -7.79
CA SER A 190 -12.02 15.96 -8.43
C SER A 190 -13.29 16.54 -9.04
N TRP A 191 -13.77 15.90 -10.11
CA TRP A 191 -15.08 16.19 -10.71
C TRP A 191 -16.27 15.71 -9.86
N ARG A 192 -16.02 14.91 -8.80
CA ARG A 192 -17.06 14.33 -7.97
C ARG A 192 -17.70 15.38 -7.07
N PRO A 193 -19.02 15.31 -6.82
CA PRO A 193 -19.75 16.26 -5.97
C PRO A 193 -19.54 15.98 -4.49
N PHE A 194 -18.32 16.16 -3.98
CA PHE A 194 -18.02 16.01 -2.57
C PHE A 194 -18.74 17.06 -1.74
N GLY A 195 -19.41 16.60 -0.67
CA GLY A 195 -20.13 17.46 0.27
C GLY A 195 -19.31 17.82 1.50
N LYS A 196 -19.92 18.63 2.38
CA LYS A 196 -19.31 19.09 3.64
C LYS A 196 -18.75 17.91 4.47
N GLU A 197 -19.48 16.81 4.53
CA GLU A 197 -19.10 15.62 5.32
C GLU A 197 -17.83 14.96 4.77
N ASP A 198 -17.63 14.98 3.44
CA ASP A 198 -16.43 14.45 2.81
C ASP A 198 -15.21 15.30 3.15
N TYR A 199 -15.33 16.63 3.13
CA TYR A 199 -14.26 17.53 3.54
C TYR A 199 -13.92 17.39 5.03
N MET A 200 -14.92 17.26 5.90
CA MET A 200 -14.69 16.98 7.33
C MET A 200 -13.98 15.65 7.55
N LEU A 201 -14.37 14.62 6.80
CA LEU A 201 -13.70 13.31 6.85
C LEU A 201 -12.25 13.41 6.35
N GLN A 202 -12.01 14.13 5.25
CA GLN A 202 -10.66 14.39 4.75
C GLN A 202 -9.79 15.10 5.78
N GLU A 203 -10.30 16.16 6.42
CA GLU A 203 -9.57 16.89 7.48
C GLU A 203 -9.17 15.96 8.63
N ASN A 204 -10.09 15.11 9.09
CA ASN A 204 -9.81 14.13 10.14
C ASN A 204 -8.74 13.14 9.71
N ILE A 205 -8.85 12.57 8.50
CA ILE A 205 -7.87 11.62 7.96
C ILE A 205 -6.49 12.28 7.84
N LEU A 206 -6.42 13.49 7.31
CA LEU A 206 -5.17 14.24 7.18
C LEU A 206 -4.54 14.55 8.55
N ALA A 207 -5.35 14.92 9.55
CA ALA A 207 -4.86 15.18 10.89
C ALA A 207 -4.23 13.92 11.51
N TYR A 208 -4.90 12.77 11.43
CA TYR A 208 -4.33 11.49 11.89
C TYR A 208 -3.04 11.15 11.14
N LEU A 209 -3.04 11.30 9.82
CA LEU A 209 -1.89 10.98 8.97
C LEU A 209 -0.68 11.86 9.32
N ILE A 210 -0.88 13.18 9.43
CA ILE A 210 0.16 14.14 9.77
C ILE A 210 0.74 13.86 11.16
N ASN A 211 -0.12 13.58 12.15
CA ASN A 211 0.33 13.23 13.49
C ASN A 211 1.18 11.94 13.46
N PHE A 212 0.72 10.92 12.73
CA PHE A 212 1.47 9.68 12.59
C PHE A 212 2.82 9.87 11.90
N ILE A 213 2.88 10.64 10.81
CA ILE A 213 4.12 10.96 10.10
C ILE A 213 5.09 11.71 11.01
N LYS A 214 4.60 12.65 11.83
CA LYS A 214 5.45 13.44 12.73
C LYS A 214 5.97 12.65 13.92
N THR A 215 5.15 11.79 14.52
CA THR A 215 5.41 11.21 15.85
C THR A 215 5.34 9.68 15.89
N GLY A 216 4.76 9.06 14.87
CA GLY A 216 4.40 7.64 14.86
C GLY A 216 3.19 7.32 15.75
N ASN A 217 2.43 8.34 16.17
CA ASN A 217 1.16 8.22 16.88
C ASN A 217 0.12 9.08 16.14
N PRO A 218 -1.01 8.53 15.66
CA PRO A 218 -2.00 9.30 14.92
C PRO A 218 -2.84 10.22 15.80
N ASN A 219 -2.89 10.01 17.12
CA ASN A 219 -3.75 10.75 18.01
C ASN A 219 -3.35 12.23 18.13
N GLY A 220 -4.35 13.09 18.35
CA GLY A 220 -4.20 14.52 18.53
C GLY A 220 -5.46 15.17 19.08
N GLU A 221 -5.36 16.43 19.44
CA GLU A 221 -6.48 17.22 19.97
C GLU A 221 -7.65 17.27 18.98
N GLY A 222 -8.86 17.14 19.46
CA GLY A 222 -10.08 17.15 18.65
C GLY A 222 -10.36 15.88 17.84
N LEU A 223 -9.48 14.88 17.89
CA LEU A 223 -9.65 13.61 17.19
C LEU A 223 -10.16 12.52 18.13
N ALA A 224 -10.98 11.62 17.61
CA ALA A 224 -11.36 10.40 18.34
C ALA A 224 -10.12 9.54 18.63
N GLU A 225 -10.03 8.97 19.84
CA GLU A 225 -8.88 8.16 20.22
C GLU A 225 -8.70 6.94 19.30
N TRP A 226 -7.53 6.83 18.70
CA TRP A 226 -7.10 5.69 17.89
C TRP A 226 -6.18 4.78 18.69
N THR A 227 -6.75 3.74 19.28
CA THR A 227 -5.98 2.72 20.02
C THR A 227 -5.30 1.77 19.06
N PRO A 228 -4.00 1.45 19.24
CA PRO A 228 -3.30 0.48 18.40
C PRO A 228 -4.02 -0.87 18.29
N TYR A 229 -3.98 -1.52 17.12
CA TYR A 229 -4.65 -2.79 16.88
C TYR A 229 -4.15 -3.91 17.81
N ASN A 230 -2.86 -3.94 18.09
CA ASN A 230 -2.25 -4.94 18.98
C ASN A 230 -2.82 -4.88 20.41
N LYS A 231 -3.41 -3.77 20.83
CA LYS A 231 -4.10 -3.59 22.12
C LYS A 231 -5.62 -3.79 22.02
N SER A 232 -6.26 -3.18 21.00
CA SER A 232 -7.73 -3.09 20.90
C SER A 232 -8.39 -4.17 20.05
N LYS A 233 -7.69 -4.72 19.05
CA LYS A 233 -8.24 -5.57 17.97
C LYS A 233 -9.34 -4.88 17.18
N LYS A 234 -9.33 -3.55 17.14
CA LYS A 234 -10.26 -2.70 16.41
C LYS A 234 -9.52 -1.87 15.37
N PHE A 235 -10.24 -1.45 14.36
CA PHE A 235 -9.80 -0.53 13.32
C PHE A 235 -10.41 0.85 13.57
N MET A 236 -9.71 1.90 13.18
CA MET A 236 -10.35 3.19 12.99
C MET A 236 -11.23 3.09 11.74
N VAL A 237 -12.50 3.38 11.86
CA VAL A 237 -13.47 3.30 10.75
C VAL A 237 -13.65 4.69 10.18
N PHE A 238 -13.27 4.85 8.92
CA PHE A 238 -13.52 6.03 8.11
C PHE A 238 -14.71 5.79 7.20
N ASP A 239 -15.84 6.39 7.57
CA ASP A 239 -17.13 6.26 6.92
C ASP A 239 -17.87 7.60 6.98
N GLU A 240 -19.19 7.54 7.05
CA GLU A 240 -19.99 8.67 7.51
C GLU A 240 -19.66 8.98 8.97
N ASN A 241 -19.70 10.25 9.33
CA ASN A 241 -19.35 10.71 10.67
C ASN A 241 -20.23 10.09 11.78
N PRO A 242 -19.71 9.93 12.99
CA PRO A 242 -18.34 10.24 13.43
C PRO A 242 -17.35 9.09 13.16
N THR A 243 -16.10 9.46 12.89
CA THR A 243 -14.96 8.53 12.89
C THR A 243 -14.85 7.83 14.24
N ARG A 244 -14.74 6.51 14.27
CA ARG A 244 -14.75 5.71 15.50
C ARG A 244 -13.94 4.43 15.41
N MET A 245 -13.52 3.91 16.55
CA MET A 245 -12.96 2.56 16.63
C MET A 245 -14.05 1.50 16.49
N GLY A 246 -13.86 0.55 15.59
CA GLY A 246 -14.81 -0.52 15.32
C GLY A 246 -14.16 -1.80 14.79
N LYS A 247 -14.96 -2.82 14.64
CA LYS A 247 -14.57 -4.05 13.93
C LYS A 247 -15.21 -4.04 12.56
N PRO A 248 -14.45 -4.26 11.47
CA PRO A 248 -15.03 -4.49 10.16
C PRO A 248 -16.06 -5.63 10.19
N GLU A 249 -17.08 -5.49 9.38
CA GLU A 249 -18.15 -6.50 9.25
C GLU A 249 -17.62 -7.71 8.47
N ARG A 250 -17.20 -8.73 9.18
CA ARG A 250 -16.56 -9.92 8.59
C ARG A 250 -17.38 -10.59 7.48
N LEU A 251 -18.72 -10.66 7.66
CA LEU A 251 -19.60 -11.25 6.65
C LEU A 251 -19.62 -10.41 5.36
N ARG A 252 -19.62 -9.08 5.47
CA ARG A 252 -19.50 -8.17 4.32
C ARG A 252 -18.16 -8.35 3.61
N LEU A 253 -17.06 -8.35 4.36
CA LEU A 253 -15.72 -8.56 3.79
C LEU A 253 -15.60 -9.91 3.08
N LEU A 254 -16.16 -10.98 3.66
CA LEU A 254 -16.17 -12.32 3.06
C LEU A 254 -17.01 -12.34 1.78
N LYS A 255 -18.22 -11.77 1.81
CA LYS A 255 -19.09 -11.66 0.63
C LYS A 255 -18.38 -10.91 -0.50
N ASN A 256 -17.77 -9.78 -0.20
CA ASN A 256 -17.05 -8.96 -1.18
C ASN A 256 -15.77 -9.63 -1.72
N THR A 257 -15.15 -10.53 -0.95
CA THR A 257 -14.04 -11.36 -1.43
C THR A 257 -14.50 -12.44 -2.41
N LEU A 258 -15.66 -13.04 -2.18
CA LEU A 258 -16.23 -14.09 -3.04
C LEU A 258 -16.88 -13.52 -4.31
N HIS A 259 -17.37 -12.29 -4.24
CA HIS A 259 -18.02 -11.59 -5.34
C HIS A 259 -17.39 -10.20 -5.50
N PRO A 260 -16.17 -10.10 -6.03
CA PRO A 260 -15.45 -8.83 -6.11
C PRO A 260 -16.16 -7.86 -7.09
N ASN A 261 -16.73 -6.80 -6.51
CA ASN A 261 -17.23 -5.65 -7.31
C ASN A 261 -16.09 -4.69 -7.72
N GLY A 262 -14.86 -5.04 -7.44
CA GLY A 262 -13.90 -4.07 -7.02
C GLY A 262 -12.58 -3.94 -7.74
N LEU A 263 -12.45 -4.33 -8.98
CA LEU A 263 -11.45 -3.66 -9.82
C LEU A 263 -12.18 -2.50 -10.48
N GLY A 264 -12.00 -1.28 -9.94
CA GLY A 264 -12.60 -0.05 -10.46
C GLY A 264 -12.06 0.30 -11.85
N MET A 265 -12.19 -0.64 -12.80
CA MET A 265 -11.99 -0.40 -14.22
C MET A 265 -13.31 -0.20 -14.92
#